data_6c0e602e0b24d739865c8befcac583a0
#
_entry.id   6c0e602e0b24d739865c8befcac583a0
#
_cell.length_a   1.000
_cell.length_b   1.000
_cell.length_c   1.000
_cell.angle_alpha   90.00
_cell.angle_beta   90.00
_cell.angle_gamma   90.00
#
_symmetry.space_group_name_H-M   'P 1'
#
loop_
_entity.id
_entity.type
_entity.pdbx_description
1 polymer ?
#
loop_
_entity_poly.entity_id
_entity_poly.type
_entity_poly.pdbx_seq_one_letter_code
_entity_poly.pdbx_strand_id
1 'polypeptide(L)'
;MNGAIQAKRRALAAVEGPHPWRLRSLAVCASTETELGRWLERQAPAEQLTVPRLVVARRQCFGHGQQGRRWESPAGGVWLSAALPWPAEPQVAAAPGLAVALALAEALIARGAPVQLKWPNDLLLLTPTGPRKLAGLLPGLRLRGSRIRWARIGLGLNGRNPVPAGAANLRQQPGLWHGEPLALTALVLRALERAMALAGEAEAVRTGAEALLAPTDPQWLEGAWWQPQGLAPDGGLRLVRGDGRERILRRF
;
A
#
# COMPACT_ATOMS: atom_id res chain seq x y z
N MET A 1 15.18 9.04 25.04
CA MET A 1 14.13 8.41 24.21
C MET A 1 13.41 9.40 23.29
N ASN A 2 13.33 10.69 23.60
CA ASN A 2 12.64 11.71 22.80
C ASN A 2 13.38 12.15 21.51
N GLY A 3 14.71 12.11 21.44
CA GLY A 3 15.47 12.64 20.31
C GLY A 3 15.26 11.90 18.98
N ALA A 4 15.21 10.57 19.01
CA ALA A 4 15.00 9.76 17.79
C ALA A 4 13.59 9.92 17.20
N ILE A 5 12.57 10.06 18.05
CA ILE A 5 11.19 10.32 17.63
C ILE A 5 11.07 11.72 17.02
N GLN A 6 11.78 12.69 17.59
CA GLN A 6 11.77 14.08 17.14
C GLN A 6 12.55 14.25 15.84
N ALA A 7 13.71 13.55 15.68
CA ALA A 7 14.45 13.49 14.44
C ALA A 7 13.61 12.84 13.32
N LYS A 8 12.90 11.76 13.62
CA LYS A 8 11.98 11.10 12.69
C LYS A 8 10.81 12.02 12.28
N ARG A 9 10.23 12.76 13.22
CA ARG A 9 9.20 13.76 12.92
C ARG A 9 9.73 14.87 12.01
N ARG A 10 10.92 15.39 12.28
CA ARG A 10 11.56 16.42 11.44
C ARG A 10 11.88 15.92 10.04
N ALA A 11 12.43 14.70 9.91
CA ALA A 11 12.75 14.11 8.61
C ALA A 11 11.48 13.81 7.80
N LEU A 12 10.38 13.43 8.46
CA LEU A 12 9.09 13.19 7.80
C LEU A 12 8.35 14.51 7.48
N ALA A 13 8.52 15.55 8.31
CA ALA A 13 8.02 16.89 8.03
C ALA A 13 8.79 17.59 6.88
N ALA A 14 10.02 17.17 6.63
CA ALA A 14 10.84 17.64 5.51
C ALA A 14 10.53 16.92 4.18
N VAL A 15 9.55 16.00 4.13
CA VAL A 15 9.00 15.52 2.87
C VAL A 15 8.15 16.64 2.30
N GLU A 16 8.75 17.45 1.44
CA GLU A 16 8.06 18.48 0.67
C GLU A 16 7.01 17.81 -0.21
N GLY A 17 5.75 18.03 0.10
CA GLY A 17 4.59 17.58 -0.63
C GLY A 17 3.52 18.66 -0.57
N PRO A 18 2.53 18.65 -1.48
CA PRO A 18 1.47 19.63 -1.51
C PRO A 18 0.52 19.55 -0.30
N HIS A 19 0.59 18.48 0.49
CA HIS A 19 -0.34 18.25 1.59
C HIS A 19 0.33 18.44 2.96
N PRO A 20 -0.33 19.17 3.88
CA PRO A 20 0.13 19.34 5.26
C PRO A 20 -0.18 18.08 6.09
N TRP A 21 0.68 17.07 6.05
CA TRP A 21 0.49 15.82 6.76
C TRP A 21 0.30 15.98 8.27
N ARG A 22 -0.74 15.34 8.81
CA ARG A 22 -0.83 15.06 10.25
C ARG A 22 -0.24 13.69 10.54
N LEU A 23 0.83 13.64 11.35
CA LEU A 23 1.63 12.45 11.57
C LEU A 23 1.73 12.08 13.04
N ARG A 24 1.56 10.77 13.34
CA ARG A 24 1.88 10.16 14.63
C ARG A 24 2.95 9.10 14.44
N SER A 25 4.05 9.21 15.22
CA SER A 25 5.14 8.22 15.23
C SER A 25 5.18 7.51 16.58
N LEU A 26 5.14 6.17 16.55
CA LEU A 26 5.09 5.32 17.73
C LEU A 26 6.33 4.41 17.77
N ALA A 27 6.89 4.20 18.97
CA ALA A 27 7.95 3.22 19.14
C ALA A 27 7.41 1.79 18.98
N VAL A 28 6.29 1.50 19.65
CA VAL A 28 5.57 0.23 19.61
C VAL A 28 4.08 0.50 19.67
N CYS A 29 3.29 -0.26 18.93
CA CYS A 29 1.84 -0.29 19.06
C CYS A 29 1.31 -1.73 18.82
N ALA A 30 0.04 -1.93 19.10
CA ALA A 30 -0.63 -3.16 18.68
C ALA A 30 -0.67 -3.26 17.16
N SER A 31 -1.27 -2.28 16.51
CA SER A 31 -1.35 -2.14 15.05
C SER A 31 -1.50 -0.67 14.69
N THR A 32 -0.78 -0.20 13.66
CA THR A 32 -0.94 1.15 13.12
C THR A 32 -2.35 1.39 12.60
N GLU A 33 -2.99 0.35 12.09
CA GLU A 33 -4.37 0.37 11.62
C GLU A 33 -5.37 0.68 12.75
N THR A 34 -5.20 0.01 13.90
CA THR A 34 -6.00 0.26 15.10
C THR A 34 -5.78 1.68 15.64
N GLU A 35 -4.54 2.13 15.67
CA GLU A 35 -4.20 3.49 16.15
C GLU A 35 -4.74 4.58 15.22
N LEU A 36 -4.70 4.36 13.90
CA LEU A 36 -5.33 5.26 12.92
C LEU A 36 -6.86 5.27 13.09
N GLY A 37 -7.49 4.10 13.24
CA GLY A 37 -8.93 3.97 13.48
C GLY A 37 -9.37 4.79 14.68
N ARG A 38 -8.73 4.58 15.85
CA ARG A 38 -9.01 5.34 17.09
C ARG A 38 -8.80 6.86 16.94
N TRP A 39 -7.81 7.25 16.13
CA TRP A 39 -7.58 8.66 15.87
C TRP A 39 -8.69 9.26 15.00
N LEU A 40 -9.12 8.56 13.97
CA LEU A 40 -10.19 9.00 13.09
C LEU A 40 -11.55 9.04 13.81
N GLU A 41 -11.85 8.08 14.68
CA GLU A 41 -13.07 8.07 15.50
C GLU A 41 -13.20 9.32 16.37
N ARG A 42 -12.09 9.78 16.97
CA ARG A 42 -12.09 10.95 17.85
C ARG A 42 -12.07 12.30 17.11
N GLN A 43 -11.49 12.34 15.92
CA GLN A 43 -11.15 13.60 15.21
C GLN A 43 -11.44 13.55 13.71
N ALA A 44 -12.25 12.59 13.25
CA ALA A 44 -12.61 12.57 11.82
C ALA A 44 -13.41 13.82 11.47
N PRO A 45 -13.19 14.41 10.29
CA PRO A 45 -14.10 15.43 9.78
C PRO A 45 -15.49 14.80 9.58
N ALA A 46 -16.55 15.60 9.76
CA ALA A 46 -17.92 15.15 9.51
C ALA A 46 -18.12 14.74 8.04
N GLU A 47 -17.35 15.37 7.15
CA GLU A 47 -17.43 15.18 5.70
C GLU A 47 -16.16 14.52 5.13
N GLN A 48 -15.69 15.01 4.00
CA GLN A 48 -14.52 14.49 3.31
C GLN A 48 -13.22 14.89 4.03
N LEU A 49 -12.26 13.97 4.06
CA LEU A 49 -10.92 14.26 4.57
C LEU A 49 -10.16 15.14 3.57
N THR A 50 -9.65 16.27 4.03
CA THR A 50 -8.86 17.22 3.22
C THR A 50 -7.37 17.21 3.59
N VAL A 51 -7.03 16.75 4.79
CA VAL A 51 -5.67 16.71 5.32
C VAL A 51 -5.29 15.27 5.60
N PRO A 52 -4.29 14.70 4.91
CA PRO A 52 -3.91 13.31 5.11
C PRO A 52 -3.38 13.06 6.52
N ARG A 53 -3.66 11.87 7.05
CA ARG A 53 -3.24 11.42 8.37
C ARG A 53 -2.42 10.15 8.27
N LEU A 54 -1.33 10.08 9.02
CA LEU A 54 -0.43 8.95 9.03
C LEU A 54 -0.11 8.51 10.46
N VAL A 55 -0.20 7.23 10.71
CA VAL A 55 0.39 6.57 11.88
C VAL A 55 1.51 5.66 11.39
N VAL A 56 2.72 5.84 11.92
CA VAL A 56 3.86 4.98 11.63
C VAL A 56 4.42 4.43 12.94
N ALA A 57 4.79 3.15 12.95
CA ALA A 57 5.38 2.51 14.11
C ALA A 57 6.74 1.88 13.79
N ARG A 58 7.65 1.85 14.76
CA ARG A 58 8.90 1.10 14.64
C ARG A 58 8.66 -0.41 14.70
N ARG A 59 7.63 -0.84 15.48
CA ARG A 59 7.25 -2.22 15.67
C ARG A 59 5.74 -2.33 15.92
N GLN A 60 5.13 -3.39 15.40
CA GLN A 60 3.76 -3.78 15.77
C GLN A 60 3.76 -5.15 16.45
N CYS A 61 2.93 -5.30 17.51
CA CYS A 61 2.78 -6.58 18.21
C CYS A 61 1.71 -7.47 17.57
N PHE A 62 0.70 -6.85 16.96
CA PHE A 62 -0.46 -7.50 16.35
C PHE A 62 -0.75 -6.89 14.97
N GLY A 63 0.29 -6.80 14.12
CA GLY A 63 0.12 -6.41 12.72
C GLY A 63 -0.74 -7.45 11.99
N HIS A 64 -1.65 -7.00 11.14
CA HIS A 64 -2.51 -7.87 10.36
C HIS A 64 -2.61 -7.41 8.91
N GLY A 65 -2.87 -8.35 8.02
CA GLY A 65 -3.15 -8.16 6.61
C GLY A 65 -4.58 -8.55 6.26
N GLN A 66 -4.84 -8.77 5.00
CA GLN A 66 -6.14 -9.22 4.52
C GLN A 66 -6.55 -10.58 5.13
N GLN A 67 -7.86 -10.79 5.30
CA GLN A 67 -8.46 -12.02 5.82
C GLN A 67 -7.94 -12.41 7.22
N GLY A 68 -7.56 -11.42 8.05
CA GLY A 68 -7.09 -11.67 9.42
C GLY A 68 -5.70 -12.30 9.51
N ARG A 69 -4.97 -12.46 8.42
CA ARG A 69 -3.61 -13.01 8.43
C ARG A 69 -2.67 -12.12 9.23
N ARG A 70 -1.82 -12.73 10.04
CA ARG A 70 -0.80 -12.00 10.80
C ARG A 70 0.25 -11.42 9.86
N TRP A 71 0.62 -10.14 10.09
CA TRP A 71 1.75 -9.48 9.47
C TRP A 71 2.84 -9.24 10.52
N GLU A 72 3.99 -9.89 10.36
CA GLU A 72 5.11 -9.69 11.27
C GLU A 72 5.75 -8.33 11.03
N SER A 73 5.89 -7.56 12.11
CA SER A 73 6.32 -6.16 12.05
C SER A 73 7.43 -5.85 13.07
N PRO A 74 8.57 -6.58 13.02
CA PRO A 74 9.72 -6.28 13.88
C PRO A 74 10.37 -4.95 13.48
N ALA A 75 11.31 -4.44 14.28
CA ALA A 75 12.07 -3.25 13.92
C ALA A 75 12.89 -3.49 12.64
N GLY A 76 12.97 -2.48 11.78
CA GLY A 76 13.76 -2.54 10.54
C GLY A 76 12.97 -2.45 9.26
N GLY A 77 11.66 -2.56 9.31
CA GLY A 77 10.74 -2.29 8.18
C GLY A 77 10.00 -0.95 8.32
N VAL A 78 9.12 -0.67 7.37
CA VAL A 78 8.18 0.45 7.39
C VAL A 78 6.78 -0.10 7.63
N TRP A 79 6.22 0.23 8.79
CA TRP A 79 4.89 -0.19 9.22
C TRP A 79 4.04 1.05 9.45
N LEU A 80 3.09 1.29 8.56
CA LEU A 80 2.25 2.48 8.64
C LEU A 80 0.80 2.23 8.24
N SER A 81 -0.07 3.13 8.66
CA SER A 81 -1.44 3.25 8.16
C SER A 81 -1.75 4.70 7.90
N ALA A 82 -2.35 4.99 6.76
CA ALA A 82 -2.69 6.33 6.32
C ALA A 82 -4.20 6.43 5.99
N ALA A 83 -4.77 7.60 6.28
CA ALA A 83 -6.04 8.05 5.72
C ALA A 83 -5.72 9.20 4.76
N LEU A 84 -6.15 9.05 3.53
CA LEU A 84 -5.80 9.90 2.40
C LEU A 84 -7.04 10.62 1.87
N PRO A 85 -6.97 11.93 1.57
CA PRO A 85 -7.96 12.56 0.71
C PRO A 85 -8.14 11.76 -0.58
N TRP A 86 -9.40 11.58 -1.00
CA TRP A 86 -9.72 10.79 -2.18
C TRP A 86 -10.93 11.39 -2.87
N PRO A 87 -11.11 11.26 -4.21
CA PRO A 87 -12.30 11.74 -4.89
C PRO A 87 -13.57 11.20 -4.23
N ALA A 88 -14.57 12.07 -4.08
CA ALA A 88 -15.80 11.71 -3.39
C ALA A 88 -16.67 10.76 -4.21
N GLU A 89 -16.60 10.84 -5.52
CA GLU A 89 -17.37 10.08 -6.49
C GLU A 89 -16.63 8.78 -6.86
N PRO A 90 -17.18 7.59 -6.50
CA PRO A 90 -16.52 6.31 -6.79
C PRO A 90 -16.26 6.05 -8.28
N GLN A 91 -17.05 6.64 -9.17
CA GLN A 91 -16.99 6.41 -10.62
C GLN A 91 -15.70 6.97 -11.26
N VAL A 92 -15.13 8.02 -10.67
CA VAL A 92 -13.89 8.65 -11.14
C VAL A 92 -12.69 8.30 -10.26
N ALA A 93 -12.93 7.71 -9.09
CA ALA A 93 -11.88 7.40 -8.13
C ALA A 93 -11.08 6.16 -8.58
N ALA A 94 -9.76 6.29 -8.64
CA ALA A 94 -8.88 5.14 -8.77
C ALA A 94 -8.97 4.22 -7.54
N ALA A 95 -8.74 2.91 -7.72
CA ALA A 95 -8.62 1.96 -6.63
C ALA A 95 -7.43 2.35 -5.72
N PRO A 96 -7.62 2.68 -4.42
CA PRO A 96 -6.56 3.24 -3.59
C PRO A 96 -5.36 2.31 -3.43
N GLY A 97 -5.62 1.00 -3.29
CA GLY A 97 -4.57 0.00 -3.18
C GLY A 97 -3.72 -0.08 -4.44
N LEU A 98 -4.34 0.04 -5.60
CA LEU A 98 -3.66 -0.02 -6.88
C LEU A 98 -2.82 1.24 -7.14
N ALA A 99 -3.38 2.43 -6.86
CA ALA A 99 -2.67 3.70 -7.00
C ALA A 99 -1.43 3.78 -6.08
N VAL A 100 -1.56 3.33 -4.83
CA VAL A 100 -0.42 3.30 -3.90
C VAL A 100 0.59 2.23 -4.29
N ALA A 101 0.16 1.05 -4.74
CA ALA A 101 1.05 0.00 -5.20
C ALA A 101 1.86 0.44 -6.42
N LEU A 102 1.21 1.07 -7.41
CA LEU A 102 1.85 1.63 -8.59
C LEU A 102 2.91 2.68 -8.20
N ALA A 103 2.50 3.71 -7.46
CA ALA A 103 3.40 4.80 -7.07
C ALA A 103 4.60 4.30 -6.23
N LEU A 104 4.38 3.31 -5.36
CA LEU A 104 5.46 2.71 -4.58
C LEU A 104 6.39 1.85 -5.46
N ALA A 105 5.84 1.07 -6.39
CA ALA A 105 6.63 0.27 -7.32
C ALA A 105 7.50 1.16 -8.21
N GLU A 106 6.95 2.22 -8.80
CA GLU A 106 7.70 3.20 -9.59
C GLU A 106 8.85 3.82 -8.78
N ALA A 107 8.58 4.23 -7.52
CA ALA A 107 9.58 4.81 -6.64
C ALA A 107 10.71 3.83 -6.26
N LEU A 108 10.41 2.54 -6.14
CA LEU A 108 11.39 1.47 -5.88
C LEU A 108 12.21 1.15 -7.14
N ILE A 109 11.57 1.02 -8.29
CA ILE A 109 12.22 0.75 -9.59
C ILE A 109 13.19 1.87 -9.95
N ALA A 110 12.79 3.13 -9.79
CA ALA A 110 13.63 4.29 -10.04
C ALA A 110 14.91 4.31 -9.19
N ARG A 111 15.00 3.47 -8.15
CA ARG A 111 16.16 3.29 -7.27
C ARG A 111 16.85 1.93 -7.43
N GLY A 112 16.55 1.23 -8.51
CA GLY A 112 17.21 -0.02 -8.87
C GLY A 112 16.67 -1.28 -8.19
N ALA A 113 15.51 -1.22 -7.50
CA ALA A 113 14.87 -2.43 -7.02
C ALA A 113 13.88 -2.97 -8.07
N PRO A 114 14.12 -4.13 -8.68
CA PRO A 114 13.22 -4.71 -9.64
C PRO A 114 12.01 -5.30 -8.91
N VAL A 115 10.86 -4.62 -8.99
CA VAL A 115 9.62 -5.05 -8.33
C VAL A 115 8.49 -5.26 -9.33
N GLN A 116 7.57 -6.14 -8.96
CA GLN A 116 6.31 -6.40 -9.65
C GLN A 116 5.13 -6.30 -8.69
N LEU A 117 3.96 -5.99 -9.21
CA LEU A 117 2.71 -6.03 -8.48
C LEU A 117 2.13 -7.44 -8.51
N LYS A 118 1.82 -8.00 -7.36
CA LYS A 118 1.05 -9.25 -7.24
C LYS A 118 -0.35 -8.93 -6.76
N TRP A 119 -1.31 -9.14 -7.65
CA TRP A 119 -2.72 -8.95 -7.31
C TRP A 119 -3.13 -9.83 -6.09
N PRO A 120 -3.94 -9.34 -5.16
CA PRO A 120 -4.59 -8.04 -5.17
C PRO A 120 -3.80 -6.88 -4.51
N ASN A 121 -2.77 -7.15 -3.71
CA ASN A 121 -2.27 -6.16 -2.75
C ASN A 121 -0.81 -6.32 -2.33
N ASP A 122 -0.02 -7.09 -3.05
CA ASP A 122 1.38 -7.34 -2.72
C ASP A 122 2.35 -6.73 -3.74
N LEU A 123 3.54 -6.34 -3.28
CA LEU A 123 4.69 -6.11 -4.13
C LEU A 123 5.69 -7.25 -3.96
N LEU A 124 6.20 -7.73 -5.08
CA LEU A 124 7.26 -8.73 -5.12
C LEU A 124 8.58 -8.06 -5.51
N LEU A 125 9.67 -8.41 -4.85
CA LEU A 125 11.03 -8.14 -5.30
C LEU A 125 11.48 -9.30 -6.18
N LEU A 126 11.97 -9.00 -7.38
CA LEU A 126 12.59 -10.01 -8.24
C LEU A 126 14.00 -10.30 -7.73
N THR A 127 14.23 -11.52 -7.33
CA THR A 127 15.53 -12.00 -6.81
C THR A 127 16.09 -13.08 -7.73
N PRO A 128 17.39 -13.40 -7.66
CA PRO A 128 17.99 -14.49 -8.45
C PRO A 128 17.29 -15.85 -8.25
N THR A 129 16.64 -16.03 -7.11
CA THR A 129 15.91 -17.29 -6.78
C THR A 129 14.40 -17.18 -7.03
N GLY A 130 13.95 -16.16 -7.76
CA GLY A 130 12.56 -15.91 -8.11
C GLY A 130 11.91 -14.76 -7.32
N PRO A 131 10.66 -14.44 -7.65
CA PRO A 131 9.92 -13.36 -7.00
C PRO A 131 9.66 -13.67 -5.52
N ARG A 132 9.90 -12.68 -4.63
CA ARG A 132 9.70 -12.79 -3.19
C ARG A 132 8.87 -11.63 -2.67
N LYS A 133 7.96 -11.89 -1.71
CA LYS A 133 7.10 -10.86 -1.14
C LYS A 133 7.93 -9.79 -0.41
N LEU A 134 7.86 -8.55 -0.90
CA LEU A 134 8.56 -7.39 -0.36
C LEU A 134 7.65 -6.54 0.52
N ALA A 135 6.43 -6.27 0.03
CA ALA A 135 5.47 -5.42 0.72
C ALA A 135 4.06 -5.98 0.59
N GLY A 136 3.19 -5.55 1.50
CA GLY A 136 1.76 -5.80 1.44
C GLY A 136 0.97 -4.55 1.78
N LEU A 137 -0.14 -4.37 1.09
CA LEU A 137 -1.07 -3.27 1.32
C LEU A 137 -2.39 -3.80 1.89
N LEU A 138 -3.03 -2.98 2.71
CA LEU A 138 -4.36 -3.23 3.26
C LEU A 138 -5.24 -2.02 2.91
N PRO A 139 -5.76 -1.96 1.66
CA PRO A 139 -6.58 -0.85 1.22
C PRO A 139 -8.00 -0.94 1.77
N GLY A 140 -8.66 0.21 1.85
CA GLY A 140 -10.07 0.31 2.19
C GLY A 140 -10.60 1.71 1.87
N LEU A 141 -11.92 1.82 1.76
CA LEU A 141 -12.62 3.08 1.58
C LEU A 141 -13.55 3.31 2.77
N ARG A 142 -13.60 4.55 3.24
CA ARG A 142 -14.64 4.98 4.18
C ARG A 142 -15.71 5.73 3.40
N LEU A 143 -16.90 5.16 3.41
CA LEU A 143 -18.05 5.72 2.71
C LEU A 143 -19.02 6.42 3.68
N ARG A 144 -19.80 7.38 3.15
CA ARG A 144 -21.03 7.92 3.73
C ARG A 144 -22.08 7.97 2.63
N GLY A 145 -23.08 7.10 2.72
CA GLY A 145 -23.95 6.83 1.59
C GLY A 145 -23.13 6.33 0.40
N SER A 146 -23.32 6.90 -0.77
CA SER A 146 -22.60 6.57 -2.00
C SER A 146 -21.27 7.34 -2.18
N ARG A 147 -20.89 8.23 -1.25
CA ARG A 147 -19.71 9.09 -1.39
C ARG A 147 -18.53 8.58 -0.58
N ILE A 148 -17.33 8.65 -1.17
CA ILE A 148 -16.08 8.36 -0.49
C ILE A 148 -15.72 9.53 0.41
N ARG A 149 -15.45 9.26 1.69
CA ARG A 149 -14.94 10.24 2.64
C ARG A 149 -13.42 10.32 2.65
N TRP A 150 -12.77 9.18 2.57
CA TRP A 150 -11.32 9.03 2.44
C TRP A 150 -10.95 7.60 2.04
N ALA A 151 -9.77 7.45 1.45
CA ALA A 151 -9.12 6.16 1.31
C ALA A 151 -8.29 5.83 2.56
N ARG A 152 -8.22 4.55 2.92
CA ARG A 152 -7.40 4.02 4.00
C ARG A 152 -6.41 3.02 3.44
N ILE A 153 -5.15 3.14 3.82
CA ILE A 153 -4.07 2.25 3.40
C ILE A 153 -3.27 1.83 4.62
N GLY A 154 -3.32 0.54 4.97
CA GLY A 154 -2.27 -0.10 5.75
C GLY A 154 -1.13 -0.51 4.81
N LEU A 155 0.12 -0.31 5.23
CA LEU A 155 1.28 -0.66 4.43
C LEU A 155 2.38 -1.25 5.30
N GLY A 156 2.84 -2.45 4.91
CA GLY A 156 4.04 -3.09 5.43
C GLY A 156 5.08 -3.25 4.33
N LEU A 157 6.25 -2.62 4.49
CA LEU A 157 7.39 -2.74 3.58
C LEU A 157 8.60 -3.28 4.34
N ASN A 158 9.15 -4.38 3.87
CA ASN A 158 10.35 -4.98 4.44
C ASN A 158 11.59 -4.15 4.07
N GLY A 159 12.21 -3.51 5.07
CA GLY A 159 13.45 -2.75 4.92
C GLY A 159 14.67 -3.62 5.20
N ARG A 160 15.17 -3.58 6.45
CA ARG A 160 16.28 -4.42 6.93
C ARG A 160 15.86 -5.41 8.03
N ASN A 161 14.55 -5.52 8.29
CA ASN A 161 14.01 -6.47 9.25
C ASN A 161 14.25 -7.93 8.82
N PRO A 162 14.31 -8.88 9.76
CA PRO A 162 14.19 -10.29 9.41
C PRO A 162 12.83 -10.54 8.72
N VAL A 163 12.83 -11.48 7.77
CA VAL A 163 11.65 -11.84 7.00
C VAL A 163 11.44 -13.35 7.02
N PRO A 164 10.19 -13.83 6.95
CA PRO A 164 9.90 -15.26 6.86
C PRO A 164 10.34 -15.85 5.51
N ALA A 165 10.37 -17.15 5.42
CA ALA A 165 10.59 -17.87 4.15
C ALA A 165 9.57 -17.40 3.09
N GLY A 166 10.03 -17.21 1.84
CA GLY A 166 9.19 -16.69 0.75
C GLY A 166 9.04 -15.17 0.69
N ALA A 167 9.59 -14.42 1.66
CA ALA A 167 9.66 -12.97 1.62
C ALA A 167 11.09 -12.47 1.36
N ALA A 168 11.19 -11.20 0.97
CA ALA A 168 12.45 -10.47 0.79
C ALA A 168 12.41 -9.14 1.55
N ASN A 169 13.59 -8.56 1.76
CA ASN A 169 13.77 -7.20 2.28
C ASN A 169 14.76 -6.42 1.40
N LEU A 170 14.89 -5.12 1.64
CA LEU A 170 15.73 -4.22 0.86
C LEU A 170 17.16 -4.07 1.41
N ARG A 171 17.57 -4.92 2.35
CA ARG A 171 18.89 -4.80 3.01
C ARG A 171 20.06 -4.86 2.02
N GLN A 172 19.92 -5.61 0.94
CA GLN A 172 20.95 -5.78 -0.09
C GLN A 172 20.80 -4.82 -1.27
N GLN A 173 19.88 -3.85 -1.20
CA GLN A 173 19.63 -2.88 -2.26
C GLN A 173 20.31 -1.53 -1.95
N PRO A 174 21.50 -1.24 -2.51
CA PRO A 174 22.24 -0.02 -2.19
C PRO A 174 21.47 1.26 -2.51
N GLY A 175 20.82 1.32 -3.67
CA GLY A 175 19.99 2.44 -4.12
C GLY A 175 18.81 2.76 -3.23
N LEU A 176 18.49 1.87 -2.26
CA LEU A 176 17.45 2.02 -1.25
C LEU A 176 18.05 2.07 0.17
N TRP A 177 19.24 2.63 0.29
CA TRP A 177 19.93 2.86 1.58
C TRP A 177 20.04 1.57 2.43
N HIS A 178 20.23 0.43 1.77
CA HIS A 178 20.27 -0.89 2.42
C HIS A 178 19.04 -1.16 3.31
N GLY A 179 17.87 -0.67 2.91
CA GLY A 179 16.63 -0.86 3.65
C GLY A 179 16.50 0.00 4.91
N GLU A 180 17.19 1.14 4.99
CA GLU A 180 17.12 2.05 6.15
C GLU A 180 15.69 2.57 6.35
N PRO A 181 15.04 2.30 7.52
CA PRO A 181 13.60 2.54 7.69
C PRO A 181 13.17 4.00 7.57
N LEU A 182 14.01 4.96 7.98
CA LEU A 182 13.65 6.37 7.92
C LEU A 182 13.63 6.87 6.48
N ALA A 183 14.66 6.54 5.70
CA ALA A 183 14.74 6.88 4.28
C ALA A 183 13.62 6.20 3.48
N LEU A 184 13.33 4.92 3.77
CA LEU A 184 12.20 4.21 3.17
C LEU A 184 10.85 4.81 3.57
N THR A 185 10.70 5.27 4.82
CA THR A 185 9.45 5.95 5.24
C THR A 185 9.24 7.24 4.44
N ALA A 186 10.30 8.03 4.21
CA ALA A 186 10.22 9.22 3.38
C ALA A 186 9.89 8.88 1.90
N LEU A 187 10.43 7.78 1.37
CA LEU A 187 10.08 7.28 0.04
C LEU A 187 8.60 6.89 -0.04
N VAL A 188 8.09 6.15 0.95
CA VAL A 188 6.69 5.74 1.01
C VAL A 188 5.76 6.96 1.11
N LEU A 189 6.13 7.99 1.89
CA LEU A 189 5.35 9.22 1.95
C LEU A 189 5.23 9.90 0.58
N ARG A 190 6.32 10.00 -0.18
CA ARG A 190 6.28 10.52 -1.56
C ARG A 190 5.43 9.66 -2.49
N ALA A 191 5.46 8.34 -2.32
CA ALA A 191 4.58 7.45 -3.07
C ALA A 191 3.10 7.65 -2.71
N LEU A 192 2.77 7.92 -1.44
CA LEU A 192 1.42 8.26 -1.02
C LEU A 192 0.96 9.61 -1.60
N GLU A 193 1.84 10.63 -1.65
CA GLU A 193 1.57 11.91 -2.34
C GLU A 193 1.30 11.69 -3.83
N ARG A 194 2.13 10.90 -4.50
CA ARG A 194 1.92 10.55 -5.91
C ARG A 194 0.59 9.81 -6.12
N ALA A 195 0.24 8.88 -5.23
CA ALA A 195 -1.02 8.15 -5.30
C ALA A 195 -2.23 9.08 -5.13
N MET A 196 -2.17 10.08 -4.23
CA MET A 196 -3.22 11.09 -4.09
C MET A 196 -3.35 11.96 -5.35
N ALA A 197 -2.23 12.31 -5.99
CA ALA A 197 -2.25 13.03 -7.26
C ALA A 197 -2.87 12.20 -8.41
N LEU A 198 -2.79 10.87 -8.34
CA LEU A 198 -3.38 9.94 -9.30
C LEU A 198 -4.81 9.51 -8.92
N ALA A 199 -5.35 9.99 -7.81
CA ALA A 199 -6.60 9.48 -7.24
C ALA A 199 -7.83 9.65 -8.16
N GLY A 200 -7.83 10.63 -9.06
CA GLY A 200 -8.85 10.85 -10.10
C GLY A 200 -8.55 10.19 -11.45
N GLU A 201 -7.42 9.51 -11.59
CA GLU A 201 -6.91 9.00 -12.87
C GLU A 201 -7.02 7.47 -12.94
N ALA A 202 -8.24 6.93 -12.75
CA ALA A 202 -8.47 5.48 -12.60
C ALA A 202 -7.89 4.64 -13.76
N GLU A 203 -8.01 5.12 -15.00
CA GLU A 203 -7.50 4.41 -16.18
C GLU A 203 -5.97 4.45 -16.29
N ALA A 204 -5.35 5.59 -15.97
CA ALA A 204 -3.90 5.70 -15.93
C ALA A 204 -3.30 4.79 -14.84
N VAL A 205 -3.93 4.75 -13.67
CA VAL A 205 -3.55 3.84 -12.57
C VAL A 205 -3.69 2.38 -12.98
N ARG A 206 -4.80 2.01 -13.63
CA ARG A 206 -5.02 0.65 -14.13
C ARG A 206 -3.94 0.24 -15.11
N THR A 207 -3.72 1.04 -16.16
CA THR A 207 -2.73 0.75 -17.22
C THR A 207 -1.31 0.67 -16.67
N GLY A 208 -0.92 1.62 -15.81
CA GLY A 208 0.41 1.60 -15.18
C GLY A 208 0.61 0.38 -14.28
N ALA A 209 -0.41 -0.02 -13.53
CA ALA A 209 -0.34 -1.20 -12.68
C ALA A 209 -0.31 -2.51 -13.49
N GLU A 210 -1.05 -2.60 -14.59
CA GLU A 210 -0.99 -3.77 -15.50
C GLU A 210 0.40 -3.97 -16.09
N ALA A 211 1.09 -2.89 -16.45
CA ALA A 211 2.46 -2.96 -16.97
C ALA A 211 3.47 -3.57 -15.97
N LEU A 212 3.16 -3.50 -14.69
CA LEU A 212 3.98 -4.05 -13.60
C LEU A 212 3.42 -5.34 -13.00
N LEU A 213 2.30 -5.85 -13.53
CA LEU A 213 1.60 -6.99 -12.94
C LEU A 213 2.42 -8.27 -13.12
N ALA A 214 2.68 -8.96 -12.01
CA ALA A 214 3.25 -10.29 -12.05
C ALA A 214 2.26 -11.29 -12.68
N PRO A 215 2.74 -12.33 -13.36
CA PRO A 215 1.89 -13.41 -13.83
C PRO A 215 0.98 -13.92 -12.71
N THR A 216 -0.30 -14.07 -13.03
CA THR A 216 -1.31 -14.57 -12.09
C THR A 216 -1.82 -15.90 -12.59
N ASP A 217 -1.82 -16.90 -11.72
CA ASP A 217 -2.30 -18.24 -12.07
C ASP A 217 -3.80 -18.24 -12.41
N PRO A 218 -4.25 -19.16 -13.27
CA PRO A 218 -5.67 -19.40 -13.51
C PRO A 218 -6.44 -19.60 -12.19
N GLN A 219 -7.66 -19.11 -12.13
CA GLN A 219 -8.51 -19.21 -10.96
C GLN A 219 -9.58 -20.28 -11.15
N TRP A 220 -9.71 -21.20 -10.20
CA TRP A 220 -10.82 -22.15 -10.18
C TRP A 220 -12.02 -21.53 -9.46
N LEU A 221 -13.08 -21.22 -10.19
CA LEU A 221 -14.29 -20.59 -9.66
C LEU A 221 -15.54 -21.27 -10.25
N GLU A 222 -16.47 -21.62 -9.38
CA GLU A 222 -17.79 -22.17 -9.78
C GLU A 222 -17.66 -23.35 -10.78
N GLY A 223 -16.74 -24.28 -10.49
CA GLY A 223 -16.59 -25.48 -11.31
C GLY A 223 -15.89 -25.29 -12.65
N ALA A 224 -15.19 -24.16 -12.87
CA ALA A 224 -14.46 -23.88 -14.11
C ALA A 224 -13.15 -23.14 -13.87
N TRP A 225 -12.19 -23.30 -14.79
CA TRP A 225 -10.96 -22.52 -14.85
C TRP A 225 -11.18 -21.20 -15.57
N TRP A 226 -10.66 -20.12 -14.97
CA TRP A 226 -10.73 -18.76 -15.48
C TRP A 226 -9.31 -18.20 -15.65
N GLN A 227 -9.02 -17.65 -16.82
CA GLN A 227 -7.72 -17.08 -17.17
C GLN A 227 -7.68 -15.59 -16.83
N PRO A 228 -6.65 -15.11 -16.10
CA PRO A 228 -6.45 -13.68 -15.88
C PRO A 228 -6.17 -12.94 -17.20
N GLN A 229 -6.86 -11.80 -17.39
CA GLN A 229 -6.77 -10.97 -18.60
C GLN A 229 -6.46 -9.49 -18.28
N GLY A 230 -5.93 -9.21 -17.08
CA GLY A 230 -5.59 -7.87 -16.64
C GLY A 230 -6.49 -7.34 -15.53
N LEU A 231 -6.56 -6.04 -15.37
CA LEU A 231 -7.27 -5.36 -14.29
C LEU A 231 -8.48 -4.59 -14.78
N ALA A 232 -9.51 -4.50 -13.94
CA ALA A 232 -10.62 -3.58 -14.11
C ALA A 232 -10.26 -2.20 -13.51
N PRO A 233 -10.97 -1.10 -13.88
CA PRO A 233 -10.71 0.24 -13.34
C PRO A 233 -10.82 0.35 -11.82
N ASP A 234 -11.66 -0.48 -11.20
CA ASP A 234 -11.82 -0.58 -9.74
C ASP A 234 -10.73 -1.44 -9.06
N GLY A 235 -9.73 -1.93 -9.81
CA GLY A 235 -8.65 -2.77 -9.31
C GLY A 235 -8.99 -4.26 -9.20
N GLY A 236 -10.18 -4.69 -9.64
CA GLY A 236 -10.55 -6.10 -9.72
C GLY A 236 -9.75 -6.83 -10.81
N LEU A 237 -9.53 -8.14 -10.63
CA LEU A 237 -8.88 -8.97 -11.64
C LEU A 237 -9.92 -9.40 -12.71
N ARG A 238 -9.66 -9.04 -13.95
CA ARG A 238 -10.46 -9.51 -15.08
C ARG A 238 -10.11 -10.94 -15.40
N LEU A 239 -11.13 -11.77 -15.53
CA LEU A 239 -11.00 -13.19 -15.81
C LEU A 239 -11.84 -13.54 -17.03
N VAL A 240 -11.31 -14.41 -17.89
CA VAL A 240 -12.02 -14.96 -19.06
C VAL A 240 -12.03 -16.48 -18.98
N ARG A 241 -13.17 -17.08 -19.28
CA ARG A 241 -13.33 -18.52 -19.41
C ARG A 241 -13.19 -18.95 -20.88
N GLY A 242 -12.87 -20.22 -21.14
CA GLY A 242 -12.66 -20.74 -22.49
C GLY A 242 -13.87 -20.62 -23.43
N ASP A 243 -15.07 -20.41 -22.92
CA ASP A 243 -16.31 -20.13 -23.68
C ASP A 243 -16.55 -18.63 -23.95
N GLY A 244 -15.58 -17.76 -23.64
CA GLY A 244 -15.66 -16.33 -23.87
C GLY A 244 -16.37 -15.54 -22.75
N ARG A 245 -16.89 -16.19 -21.71
CA ARG A 245 -17.49 -15.47 -20.59
C ARG A 245 -16.44 -14.68 -19.81
N GLU A 246 -16.78 -13.46 -19.40
CA GLU A 246 -15.95 -12.58 -18.60
C GLU A 246 -16.45 -12.45 -17.16
N ARG A 247 -15.53 -12.23 -16.24
CA ARG A 247 -15.82 -11.96 -14.83
C ARG A 247 -14.77 -11.03 -14.23
N ILE A 248 -15.17 -10.23 -13.25
CA ILE A 248 -14.26 -9.42 -12.44
C ILE A 248 -14.24 -10.01 -11.02
N LEU A 249 -13.05 -10.50 -10.61
CA LEU A 249 -12.81 -10.98 -9.26
C LEU A 249 -12.34 -9.82 -8.38
N ARG A 250 -13.02 -9.62 -7.24
CA ARG A 250 -12.67 -8.58 -6.25
C ARG A 250 -12.29 -9.26 -4.95
N ARG A 251 -11.14 -8.89 -4.39
CA ARG A 251 -10.60 -9.38 -3.10
C ARG A 251 -10.08 -8.19 -2.29
N PHE A 252 -10.99 -7.30 -1.89
CA PHE A 252 -10.68 -6.08 -1.12
C PHE A 252 -11.12 -6.23 0.34
#